data_91c756ac22610627244d2480796f5e2a
#
_entry.id   91c756ac22610627244d2480796f5e2a
#
_cell.length_a   1.000
_cell.length_b   1.000
_cell.length_c   1.000
_cell.angle_alpha   90.00
_cell.angle_beta   90.00
_cell.angle_gamma   90.00
#
_symmetry.space_group_name_H-M   'P 1'
#
loop_
_entity.id
_entity.type
_entity.pdbx_description
1 polymer ?
#
loop_
_entity_poly.entity_id
_entity_poly.type
_entity_poly.pdbx_seq_one_letter_code
_entity_poly.pdbx_strand_id
1 'polypeptide(L)'
;MKHRINILILLLALPLAALAQKGYNIGRVFDGRYRKNPNVTDVVVRSPHLKTPYINYYHSITVVDDTKIMDEIVQAFLADEKNAAEKEMQRVGGHLYYGFYRLRNYDTNRPFVFVKDMRYAPSGRKQQLTIIYMLGECTTADIKRTFKK
;
A
#
# COMPACT_ATOMS: atom_id res chain seq x y z
N MET A 1 -24.17 25.98 -3.08
CA MET A 1 -23.84 24.79 -2.24
C MET A 1 -23.46 23.53 -3.03
N LYS A 2 -24.10 23.25 -4.15
CA LYS A 2 -23.78 22.05 -4.98
C LYS A 2 -22.35 22.01 -5.52
N HIS A 3 -21.73 23.14 -5.83
CA HIS A 3 -20.35 23.20 -6.38
C HIS A 3 -19.25 22.90 -5.35
N ARG A 4 -19.48 23.15 -4.06
CA ARG A 4 -18.48 22.88 -3.00
C ARG A 4 -18.35 21.40 -2.65
N ILE A 5 -19.45 20.65 -2.76
CA ILE A 5 -19.48 19.21 -2.52
C ILE A 5 -18.73 18.46 -3.63
N ASN A 6 -18.90 18.89 -4.88
CA ASN A 6 -18.21 18.28 -6.03
C ASN A 6 -16.69 18.49 -5.99
N ILE A 7 -16.21 19.61 -5.49
CA ILE A 7 -14.78 19.91 -5.34
C ILE A 7 -14.17 19.05 -4.24
N LEU A 8 -14.88 18.81 -3.13
CA LEU A 8 -14.40 17.99 -2.02
C LEU A 8 -14.30 16.49 -2.42
N ILE A 9 -15.26 15.99 -3.19
CA ILE A 9 -15.27 14.62 -3.73
C ILE A 9 -14.13 14.46 -4.76
N LEU A 10 -13.89 15.47 -5.59
CA LEU A 10 -12.81 15.48 -6.58
C LEU A 10 -11.42 15.47 -5.89
N LEU A 11 -11.23 16.23 -4.82
CA LEU A 11 -9.98 16.26 -4.04
C LEU A 11 -9.70 14.95 -3.29
N LEU A 12 -10.73 14.23 -2.87
CA LEU A 12 -10.61 12.91 -2.24
C LEU A 12 -10.31 11.79 -3.27
N ALA A 13 -10.72 11.94 -4.51
CA ALA A 13 -10.50 10.97 -5.59
C ALA A 13 -9.11 11.07 -6.25
N LEU A 14 -8.45 12.22 -6.14
CA LEU A 14 -7.18 12.49 -6.85
C LEU A 14 -6.05 11.49 -6.57
N PRO A 15 -5.77 11.04 -5.34
CA PRO A 15 -4.71 10.05 -5.12
C PRO A 15 -5.08 8.63 -5.59
N LEU A 16 -6.35 8.29 -5.58
CA LEU A 16 -6.84 7.02 -6.12
C LEU A 16 -6.82 7.00 -7.65
N ALA A 17 -7.14 8.13 -8.27
CA ALA A 17 -7.07 8.32 -9.71
C ALA A 17 -5.63 8.19 -10.23
N ALA A 18 -4.61 8.62 -9.47
CA ALA A 18 -3.22 8.51 -9.88
C ALA A 18 -2.74 7.06 -9.98
N LEU A 19 -3.21 6.15 -9.12
CA LEU A 19 -2.93 4.72 -9.22
C LEU A 19 -3.75 4.05 -10.34
N ALA A 20 -5.02 4.40 -10.47
CA ALA A 20 -5.91 3.88 -11.51
C ALA A 20 -5.47 4.34 -12.91
N GLN A 21 -5.06 5.59 -13.06
CA GLN A 21 -4.56 6.16 -14.33
C GLN A 21 -3.28 5.49 -14.83
N LYS A 22 -2.47 4.91 -13.94
CA LYS A 22 -1.27 4.16 -14.30
C LYS A 22 -1.51 2.68 -14.58
N GLY A 23 -2.76 2.21 -14.44
CA GLY A 23 -3.13 0.81 -14.69
C GLY A 23 -2.55 -0.20 -13.70
N TYR A 24 -2.18 0.24 -12.50
CA TYR A 24 -1.69 -0.65 -11.46
C TYR A 24 -2.82 -1.43 -10.78
N ASN A 25 -2.61 -2.73 -10.59
CA ASN A 25 -3.56 -3.61 -9.91
C ASN A 25 -3.74 -3.24 -8.44
N ILE A 26 -2.68 -2.72 -7.80
CA ILE A 26 -2.72 -2.30 -6.41
C ILE A 26 -3.72 -1.16 -6.16
N GLY A 27 -4.06 -0.38 -7.17
CA GLY A 27 -5.02 0.72 -7.07
C GLY A 27 -6.39 0.27 -6.56
N ARG A 28 -6.86 -0.91 -6.94
CA ARG A 28 -8.13 -1.46 -6.46
C ARG A 28 -8.10 -1.89 -4.99
N VAL A 29 -6.93 -2.19 -4.43
CA VAL A 29 -6.79 -2.49 -3.00
C VAL A 29 -7.05 -1.24 -2.16
N PHE A 30 -6.60 -0.09 -2.64
CA PHE A 30 -6.67 1.19 -1.94
C PHE A 30 -7.84 2.10 -2.36
N ASP A 31 -8.83 1.58 -3.08
CA ASP A 31 -9.98 2.33 -3.58
C ASP A 31 -11.13 2.49 -2.56
N GLY A 32 -10.97 1.96 -1.35
CA GLY A 32 -11.94 2.04 -0.27
C GLY A 32 -12.93 0.87 -0.23
N ARG A 33 -12.80 -0.12 -1.10
CA ARG A 33 -13.73 -1.28 -1.17
C ARG A 33 -13.83 -2.09 0.12
N TYR A 34 -12.79 -2.08 0.94
CA TYR A 34 -12.73 -2.87 2.18
C TYR A 34 -13.15 -2.10 3.43
N ARG A 35 -13.43 -0.80 3.36
CA ARG A 35 -13.69 0.07 4.53
C ARG A 35 -14.82 -0.38 5.45
N LYS A 36 -15.82 -1.07 4.90
CA LYS A 36 -16.97 -1.56 5.69
C LYS A 36 -16.81 -2.98 6.21
N ASN A 37 -15.69 -3.64 5.89
CA ASN A 37 -15.45 -5.00 6.35
C ASN A 37 -14.91 -4.96 7.80
N PRO A 38 -15.54 -5.68 8.77
CA PRO A 38 -15.12 -5.68 10.16
C PRO A 38 -13.74 -6.29 10.40
N ASN A 39 -13.23 -7.10 9.46
CA ASN A 39 -11.92 -7.72 9.54
C ASN A 39 -10.81 -6.84 8.94
N VAL A 40 -11.14 -5.64 8.48
CA VAL A 40 -10.21 -4.74 7.81
C VAL A 40 -10.06 -3.43 8.57
N THR A 41 -8.83 -3.05 8.85
CA THR A 41 -8.47 -1.72 9.34
C THR A 41 -7.83 -0.94 8.19
N ASP A 42 -8.45 0.17 7.82
CA ASP A 42 -8.03 1.04 6.72
C ASP A 42 -7.63 2.42 7.29
N VAL A 43 -6.35 2.79 7.18
CA VAL A 43 -5.79 4.02 7.77
C VAL A 43 -5.11 4.85 6.70
N VAL A 44 -5.52 6.11 6.58
CA VAL A 44 -4.91 7.10 5.70
C VAL A 44 -4.35 8.26 6.52
N VAL A 45 -3.08 8.58 6.30
CA VAL A 45 -2.42 9.74 6.92
C VAL A 45 -1.76 10.59 5.84
N ARG A 46 -1.93 11.89 5.92
CA ARG A 46 -1.36 12.87 4.98
C ARG A 46 -0.51 13.88 5.71
N SER A 47 0.47 14.46 5.00
CA SER A 47 1.18 15.65 5.47
C SER A 47 0.15 16.76 5.82
N PRO A 48 0.32 17.52 6.95
CA PRO A 48 1.48 17.54 7.83
C PRO A 48 1.44 16.55 9.02
N HIS A 49 0.46 15.65 9.08
CA HIS A 49 0.29 14.73 10.22
C HIS A 49 1.28 13.55 10.22
N LEU A 50 2.04 13.37 9.13
CA LEU A 50 3.10 12.38 9.07
C LEU A 50 4.37 12.88 9.78
N LYS A 51 4.84 12.11 10.76
CA LYS A 51 6.06 12.42 11.52
C LYS A 51 7.34 12.07 10.79
N THR A 52 7.25 11.38 9.67
CA THR A 52 8.39 10.96 8.86
C THR A 52 8.69 12.01 7.80
N PRO A 53 9.90 12.60 7.78
CA PRO A 53 10.30 13.53 6.73
C PRO A 53 10.22 12.84 5.36
N TYR A 54 9.88 13.61 4.34
CA TYR A 54 9.84 13.17 2.94
C TYR A 54 8.67 12.25 2.53
N ILE A 55 7.88 11.71 3.47
CA ILE A 55 6.64 10.99 3.15
C ILE A 55 5.48 11.96 3.31
N ASN A 56 4.70 12.14 2.25
CA ASN A 56 3.56 13.08 2.23
C ASN A 56 2.20 12.38 2.18
N TYR A 57 2.18 11.08 1.89
CA TYR A 57 0.98 10.26 1.89
C TYR A 57 1.31 8.84 2.38
N TYR A 58 0.48 8.33 3.27
CA TYR A 58 0.56 6.98 3.83
C TYR A 58 -0.84 6.37 3.87
N HIS A 59 -0.99 5.17 3.35
CA HIS A 59 -2.22 4.41 3.38
C HIS A 59 -1.91 2.96 3.74
N SER A 60 -2.43 2.48 4.85
CA SER A 60 -2.28 1.08 5.25
C SER A 60 -3.62 0.37 5.35
N ILE A 61 -3.62 -0.88 4.96
CA ILE A 61 -4.73 -1.82 5.12
C ILE A 61 -4.21 -3.03 5.86
N THR A 62 -4.83 -3.33 6.99
CA THR A 62 -4.56 -4.54 7.77
C THR A 62 -5.81 -5.41 7.77
N VAL A 63 -5.64 -6.67 7.38
CA VAL A 63 -6.69 -7.69 7.32
C VAL A 63 -6.40 -8.76 8.36
N VAL A 64 -7.41 -9.13 9.14
CA VAL A 64 -7.34 -10.18 10.16
C VAL A 64 -8.45 -11.20 9.91
N ASP A 65 -8.11 -12.49 9.93
CA ASP A 65 -9.06 -13.61 9.82
C ASP A 65 -9.96 -13.63 8.56
N ASP A 66 -9.53 -12.99 7.47
CA ASP A 66 -10.21 -13.03 6.17
C ASP A 66 -9.24 -13.44 5.05
N THR A 67 -9.11 -14.74 4.86
CA THR A 67 -8.19 -15.35 3.89
C THR A 67 -8.48 -14.91 2.46
N LYS A 68 -9.74 -14.72 2.10
CA LYS A 68 -10.13 -14.32 0.74
C LYS A 68 -9.59 -12.92 0.42
N ILE A 69 -9.78 -11.97 1.30
CA ILE A 69 -9.27 -10.59 1.11
C ILE A 69 -7.74 -10.60 1.11
N MET A 70 -7.09 -11.36 2.01
CA MET A 70 -5.64 -11.48 2.03
C MET A 70 -5.09 -11.99 0.69
N ASP A 71 -5.72 -13.02 0.11
CA ASP A 71 -5.30 -13.58 -1.18
C ASP A 71 -5.53 -12.60 -2.34
N GLU A 72 -6.63 -11.85 -2.34
CA GLU A 72 -6.90 -10.80 -3.33
C GLU A 72 -5.81 -9.71 -3.29
N ILE A 73 -5.38 -9.31 -2.09
CA ILE A 73 -4.32 -8.30 -1.90
C ILE A 73 -2.98 -8.82 -2.39
N VAL A 74 -2.59 -10.05 -2.04
CA VAL A 74 -1.34 -10.66 -2.48
C VAL A 74 -1.31 -10.79 -4.01
N GLN A 75 -2.40 -11.21 -4.63
CA GLN A 75 -2.50 -11.31 -6.10
C GLN A 75 -2.34 -9.94 -6.77
N ALA A 76 -2.98 -8.89 -6.25
CA ALA A 76 -2.84 -7.54 -6.78
C ALA A 76 -1.41 -7.02 -6.63
N PHE A 77 -0.77 -7.27 -5.49
CA PHE A 77 0.62 -6.92 -5.24
C PHE A 77 1.57 -7.60 -6.23
N LEU A 78 1.45 -8.91 -6.40
CA LEU A 78 2.30 -9.69 -7.30
C LEU A 78 2.08 -9.34 -8.78
N ALA A 79 0.85 -8.95 -9.15
CA ALA A 79 0.54 -8.56 -10.53
C ALA A 79 1.29 -7.29 -10.97
N ASP A 80 1.64 -6.40 -10.03
CA ASP A 80 2.37 -5.16 -10.30
C ASP A 80 3.90 -5.30 -10.18
N GLU A 81 4.41 -6.46 -9.78
CA GLU A 81 5.85 -6.72 -9.60
C GLU A 81 6.66 -6.39 -10.86
N LYS A 82 6.13 -6.69 -12.04
CA LYS A 82 6.75 -6.38 -13.34
C LYS A 82 6.92 -4.88 -13.60
N ASN A 83 6.16 -4.03 -12.92
CA ASN A 83 6.22 -2.57 -13.05
C ASN A 83 7.14 -1.93 -12.00
N ALA A 84 7.79 -2.74 -11.17
CA ALA A 84 8.70 -2.24 -10.14
C ALA A 84 10.01 -1.74 -10.75
N ALA A 85 10.44 -0.55 -10.32
CA ALA A 85 11.79 -0.04 -10.60
C ALA A 85 12.82 -0.66 -9.66
N GLU A 86 12.42 -0.91 -8.41
CA GLU A 86 13.21 -1.59 -7.38
C GLU A 86 12.28 -2.52 -6.61
N LYS A 87 12.79 -3.69 -6.22
CA LYS A 87 12.00 -4.67 -5.46
C LYS A 87 12.84 -5.52 -4.53
N GLU A 88 12.20 -5.99 -3.48
CA GLU A 88 12.73 -6.98 -2.54
C GLU A 88 11.59 -7.91 -2.14
N MET A 89 11.78 -9.21 -2.29
CA MET A 89 10.77 -10.22 -1.97
C MET A 89 11.39 -11.29 -1.09
N GLN A 90 10.66 -11.68 -0.05
CA GLN A 90 11.00 -12.82 0.79
C GLN A 90 9.86 -13.83 0.75
N ARG A 91 10.18 -15.06 0.39
CA ARG A 91 9.23 -16.18 0.34
C ARG A 91 9.56 -17.21 1.40
N VAL A 92 8.53 -17.82 1.95
CA VAL A 92 8.63 -18.92 2.91
C VAL A 92 7.72 -20.05 2.42
N GLY A 93 8.29 -21.21 2.15
CA GLY A 93 7.53 -22.33 1.60
C GLY A 93 6.86 -22.03 0.25
N GLY A 94 7.48 -21.21 -0.58
CA GLY A 94 6.92 -20.77 -1.87
C GLY A 94 5.89 -19.62 -1.79
N HIS A 95 5.46 -19.24 -0.60
CA HIS A 95 4.49 -18.17 -0.38
C HIS A 95 5.18 -16.85 -0.05
N LEU A 96 4.60 -15.73 -0.51
CA LEU A 96 5.10 -14.41 -0.19
C LEU A 96 4.88 -14.13 1.31
N TYR A 97 5.96 -13.92 2.04
CA TYR A 97 5.93 -13.46 3.43
C TYR A 97 6.08 -11.95 3.53
N TYR A 98 7.07 -11.40 2.83
CA TYR A 98 7.36 -9.98 2.80
C TYR A 98 7.63 -9.55 1.37
N GLY A 99 7.11 -8.41 0.98
CA GLY A 99 7.38 -7.80 -0.30
C GLY A 99 7.49 -6.29 -0.19
N PHE A 100 8.41 -5.75 -0.94
CA PHE A 100 8.59 -4.31 -1.11
C PHE A 100 8.90 -4.02 -2.56
N TYR A 101 8.28 -2.98 -3.12
CA TYR A 101 8.74 -2.40 -4.37
C TYR A 101 8.45 -0.91 -4.45
N ARG A 102 9.27 -0.23 -5.24
CA ARG A 102 9.02 1.12 -5.73
C ARG A 102 8.48 1.01 -7.16
N LEU A 103 7.30 1.55 -7.37
CA LEU A 103 6.72 1.60 -8.71
C LEU A 103 7.45 2.63 -9.58
N ARG A 104 7.44 2.42 -10.88
CA ARG A 104 8.01 3.36 -11.84
C ARG A 104 7.21 4.67 -11.81
N ASN A 105 7.92 5.78 -11.77
CA ASN A 105 7.34 7.11 -11.74
C ASN A 105 8.30 8.09 -12.41
N TYR A 106 7.76 9.06 -13.14
CA TYR A 106 8.50 10.15 -13.78
C TYR A 106 8.55 11.42 -12.91
N ASP A 107 7.95 11.39 -11.74
CA ASP A 107 7.86 12.49 -10.79
C ASP A 107 8.83 12.26 -9.62
N THR A 108 9.18 13.32 -8.88
CA THR A 108 9.97 13.25 -7.64
C THR A 108 9.22 12.56 -6.50
N ASN A 109 7.90 12.57 -6.54
CA ASN A 109 7.03 11.93 -5.57
C ASN A 109 6.87 10.43 -5.92
N ARG A 110 7.61 9.58 -5.26
CA ARG A 110 7.77 8.15 -5.58
C ARG A 110 6.76 7.29 -4.85
N PRO A 111 6.11 6.34 -5.55
CA PRO A 111 5.20 5.38 -4.94
C PRO A 111 5.96 4.14 -4.43
N PHE A 112 5.77 3.83 -3.16
CA PHE A 112 6.31 2.65 -2.48
C PHE A 112 5.18 1.76 -2.00
N VAL A 113 5.34 0.45 -2.13
CA VAL A 113 4.38 -0.53 -1.66
C VAL A 113 5.07 -1.59 -0.83
N PHE A 114 4.53 -1.86 0.36
CA PHE A 114 4.94 -2.95 1.24
C PHE A 114 3.81 -3.92 1.44
N VAL A 115 4.13 -5.20 1.55
CA VAL A 115 3.21 -6.22 2.05
C VAL A 115 3.91 -7.13 3.03
N LYS A 116 3.21 -7.50 4.08
CA LYS A 116 3.67 -8.49 5.05
C LYS A 116 2.53 -9.44 5.37
N ASP A 117 2.70 -10.71 4.99
CA ASP A 117 1.72 -11.77 5.20
C ASP A 117 2.17 -12.68 6.35
N MET A 118 1.60 -12.45 7.52
CA MET A 118 1.97 -13.14 8.75
C MET A 118 1.55 -14.62 8.75
N ARG A 119 0.69 -15.05 7.83
CA ARG A 119 0.35 -16.47 7.66
C ARG A 119 1.58 -17.32 7.34
N TYR A 120 2.58 -16.70 6.71
CA TYR A 120 3.82 -17.34 6.27
C TYR A 120 5.06 -16.84 7.02
N ALA A 121 4.88 -16.19 8.15
CA ALA A 121 5.99 -15.76 8.99
C ALA A 121 6.90 -16.96 9.36
N PRO A 122 8.22 -16.80 9.36
CA PRO A 122 9.16 -17.86 9.79
C PRO A 122 8.90 -18.32 11.23
N SER A 123 8.41 -17.42 12.09
CA SER A 123 7.99 -17.69 13.46
C SER A 123 6.79 -16.82 13.83
N GLY A 124 5.95 -17.28 14.76
CA GLY A 124 4.81 -16.49 15.23
C GLY A 124 3.75 -16.24 14.16
N ARG A 125 3.35 -17.26 13.40
CA ARG A 125 2.31 -17.19 12.36
C ARG A 125 1.00 -16.67 12.93
N LYS A 126 0.36 -15.77 12.16
CA LYS A 126 -0.95 -15.17 12.46
C LYS A 126 -1.78 -15.06 11.21
N GLN A 127 -3.11 -15.16 11.34
CA GLN A 127 -4.06 -14.86 10.26
C GLN A 127 -4.19 -13.33 10.10
N GLN A 128 -3.11 -12.70 9.63
CA GLN A 128 -3.01 -11.27 9.45
C GLN A 128 -2.14 -10.93 8.24
N LEU A 129 -2.59 -9.97 7.47
CA LEU A 129 -1.82 -9.37 6.39
C LEU A 129 -1.88 -7.85 6.51
N THR A 130 -0.76 -7.19 6.29
CA THR A 130 -0.71 -5.72 6.17
C THR A 130 -0.11 -5.34 4.83
N ILE A 131 -0.76 -4.40 4.14
CA ILE A 131 -0.23 -3.75 2.95
C ILE A 131 -0.20 -2.24 3.16
N ILE A 132 0.88 -1.60 2.71
CA ILE A 132 1.10 -0.16 2.87
C ILE A 132 1.47 0.43 1.51
N TYR A 133 0.80 1.52 1.18
CA TYR A 133 1.14 2.38 0.05
C TYR A 133 1.62 3.73 0.57
N MET A 134 2.73 4.22 0.05
CA MET A 134 3.30 5.51 0.42
C MET A 134 3.71 6.31 -0.80
N LEU A 135 3.57 7.63 -0.69
CA LEU A 135 4.17 8.59 -1.61
C LEU A 135 5.18 9.45 -0.86
N GLY A 136 6.34 9.65 -1.45
CA GLY A 136 7.35 10.50 -0.85
C GLY A 136 8.49 10.90 -1.77
N GLU A 137 9.12 12.01 -1.44
CA GLU A 137 10.34 12.53 -2.09
C GLU A 137 11.59 11.96 -1.41
N CYS A 138 11.68 10.64 -1.33
CA CYS A 138 12.76 9.93 -0.66
C CYS A 138 13.28 8.78 -1.52
N THR A 139 14.41 8.22 -1.12
CA THR A 139 14.99 7.05 -1.76
C THR A 139 14.48 5.76 -1.09
N THR A 140 14.67 4.64 -1.77
CA THR A 140 14.44 3.32 -1.18
C THR A 140 15.25 3.11 0.11
N ALA A 141 16.49 3.62 0.16
CA ALA A 141 17.33 3.55 1.34
C ALA A 141 16.75 4.32 2.53
N ASP A 142 16.17 5.50 2.30
CA ASP A 142 15.50 6.29 3.33
C ASP A 142 14.29 5.57 3.92
N ILE A 143 13.46 4.98 3.06
CA ILE A 143 12.31 4.17 3.46
C ILE A 143 12.75 2.98 4.30
N LYS A 144 13.73 2.22 3.84
CA LYS A 144 14.25 1.05 4.57
C LYS A 144 14.80 1.42 5.94
N ARG A 145 15.50 2.54 6.06
CA ARG A 145 16.03 3.04 7.32
C ARG A 145 14.93 3.38 8.32
N THR A 146 13.83 3.93 7.84
CA THR A 146 12.69 4.34 8.67
C THR A 146 11.90 3.13 9.20
N PHE A 147 11.72 2.08 8.41
CA PHE A 147 10.86 0.94 8.73
C PHE A 147 11.59 -0.33 9.17
N LYS A 148 12.92 -0.32 9.23
CA LYS A 148 13.73 -1.46 9.73
C LYS A 148 14.01 -1.43 11.25
N LYS A 149 13.35 -0.55 11.98
CA LYS A 149 13.47 -0.54 13.44
C LYS A 149 12.52 -1.52 14.10
#